data_7a89f1f26babfc39ba5f6f4b1d9637d5
#
_entry.id   7a89f1f26babfc39ba5f6f4b1d9637d5
#
_cell.length_a   1.000
_cell.length_b   1.000
_cell.length_c   1.000
_cell.angle_alpha   90.00
_cell.angle_beta   90.00
_cell.angle_gamma   90.00
#
_symmetry.space_group_name_H-M   'P 1'
#
loop_
_entity.id
_entity.type
_entity.pdbx_description
1 polymer ?
#
loop_
_entity_poly.entity_id
_entity_poly.type
_entity_poly.pdbx_seq_one_letter_code
_entity_poly.pdbx_strand_id
1 'polypeptide(L)'
;MIEKLDRLDKELNVLFKSLSKYSNEEINLKPNLKKWSIGENLYHLWLSETSIEKYIRKKTSYPETLVNVNPMARLKLSILYFVFFIGIKFKAPKILVDPIPNNVDLEKLKKKWLDSRKSFKMLIESLDEKDLNKGVLNHPLVGRINMKMTLDFLFYHFKNHKKIIHKLENKL
;
A
#
# COMPACT_ATOMS: atom_id res chain seq x y z
N MET A 1 6.81 5.09 -14.66
CA MET A 1 6.25 5.14 -13.28
C MET A 1 4.73 5.02 -13.31
N ILE A 2 4.07 5.79 -14.13
CA ILE A 2 2.60 5.76 -14.30
C ILE A 2 2.09 4.35 -14.64
N GLU A 3 2.73 3.64 -15.57
CA GLU A 3 2.38 2.25 -15.91
C GLU A 3 2.34 1.29 -14.70
N LYS A 4 3.21 1.53 -13.69
CA LYS A 4 3.17 0.73 -12.45
C LYS A 4 1.95 1.04 -11.61
N LEU A 5 1.55 2.31 -11.56
CA LEU A 5 0.34 2.72 -10.88
C LEU A 5 -0.90 2.19 -11.59
N ASP A 6 -0.94 2.28 -12.92
CA ASP A 6 -2.02 1.72 -13.75
C ASP A 6 -2.13 0.19 -13.58
N ARG A 7 -0.99 -0.50 -13.42
CA ARG A 7 -0.99 -1.94 -13.09
C ARG A 7 -1.58 -2.22 -11.71
N LEU A 8 -1.25 -1.39 -10.71
CA LEU A 8 -1.85 -1.47 -9.37
C LEU A 8 -3.36 -1.21 -9.41
N ASP A 9 -3.83 -0.29 -10.26
CA ASP A 9 -5.26 -0.02 -10.45
C ASP A 9 -6.00 -1.21 -11.07
N LYS A 10 -5.39 -1.86 -12.06
CA LYS A 10 -5.95 -3.09 -12.65
C LYS A 10 -6.08 -4.19 -11.60
N GLU A 11 -5.02 -4.43 -10.82
CA GLU A 11 -5.03 -5.43 -9.74
C GLU A 11 -6.06 -5.13 -8.65
N LEU A 12 -6.22 -3.85 -8.30
CA LEU A 12 -7.21 -3.37 -7.35
C LEU A 12 -8.64 -3.61 -7.84
N ASN A 13 -8.92 -3.23 -9.09
CA ASN A 13 -10.23 -3.44 -9.70
C ASN A 13 -10.61 -4.93 -9.78
N VAL A 14 -9.66 -5.79 -10.15
CA VAL A 14 -9.85 -7.25 -10.14
C VAL A 14 -10.19 -7.75 -8.74
N LEU A 15 -9.48 -7.28 -7.72
CA LEU A 15 -9.73 -7.68 -6.34
C LEU A 15 -11.12 -7.21 -5.86
N PHE A 16 -11.50 -5.96 -6.08
CA PHE A 16 -12.84 -5.48 -5.71
C PHE A 16 -13.96 -6.21 -6.46
N LYS A 17 -13.73 -6.56 -7.74
CA LYS A 17 -14.68 -7.35 -8.52
C LYS A 17 -14.84 -8.77 -7.94
N SER A 18 -13.77 -9.42 -7.48
CA SER A 18 -13.89 -10.74 -6.86
C SER A 18 -14.61 -10.69 -5.50
N LEU A 19 -14.51 -9.57 -4.80
CA LEU A 19 -15.12 -9.38 -3.48
C LEU A 19 -16.56 -8.87 -3.53
N SER A 20 -17.04 -8.36 -4.67
CA SER A 20 -18.40 -7.78 -4.79
C SER A 20 -19.54 -8.80 -4.61
N LYS A 21 -19.25 -10.09 -4.60
CA LYS A 21 -20.22 -11.17 -4.33
C LYS A 21 -20.51 -11.37 -2.84
N TYR A 22 -19.67 -10.79 -1.96
CA TYR A 22 -19.79 -10.92 -0.52
C TYR A 22 -20.52 -9.73 0.10
N SER A 23 -21.28 -9.97 1.14
CA SER A 23 -21.89 -8.90 1.95
C SER A 23 -20.83 -8.16 2.79
N ASN A 24 -21.18 -6.99 3.31
CA ASN A 24 -20.29 -6.27 4.22
C ASN A 24 -20.04 -7.05 5.52
N GLU A 25 -21.00 -7.84 5.99
CA GLU A 25 -20.87 -8.71 7.16
C GLU A 25 -19.79 -9.76 6.90
N GLU A 26 -19.84 -10.46 5.76
CA GLU A 26 -18.84 -11.48 5.37
C GLU A 26 -17.44 -10.86 5.20
N ILE A 27 -17.33 -9.71 4.55
CA ILE A 27 -16.06 -8.97 4.38
C ILE A 27 -15.41 -8.61 5.73
N ASN A 28 -16.23 -8.39 6.77
CA ASN A 28 -15.77 -7.99 8.10
C ASN A 28 -15.63 -9.17 9.08
N LEU A 29 -15.97 -10.40 8.67
CA LEU A 29 -15.77 -11.59 9.50
C LEU A 29 -14.28 -11.81 9.77
N LYS A 30 -13.94 -11.85 11.08
CA LYS A 30 -12.59 -12.19 11.54
C LYS A 30 -12.46 -13.70 11.68
N PRO A 31 -11.42 -14.33 11.12
CA PRO A 31 -11.19 -15.75 11.31
C PRO A 31 -10.89 -16.12 12.77
N ASN A 32 -10.41 -15.18 13.56
CA ASN A 32 -10.31 -15.18 15.03
C ASN A 32 -9.92 -13.78 15.53
N LEU A 33 -9.95 -13.57 16.85
CA LEU A 33 -9.69 -12.28 17.50
C LEU A 33 -8.30 -11.67 17.21
N LYS A 34 -7.33 -12.50 16.81
CA LYS A 34 -5.94 -12.07 16.54
C LYS A 34 -5.63 -11.84 15.07
N LYS A 35 -6.58 -12.08 14.17
CA LYS A 35 -6.39 -11.96 12.72
C LYS A 35 -7.33 -10.93 12.14
N TRP A 36 -6.84 -10.22 11.14
CA TRP A 36 -7.61 -9.26 10.39
C TRP A 36 -8.65 -9.94 9.49
N SER A 37 -9.80 -9.29 9.36
CA SER A 37 -10.81 -9.59 8.34
C SER A 37 -10.31 -9.19 6.95
N ILE A 38 -11.08 -9.50 5.91
CA ILE A 38 -10.84 -9.00 4.54
C ILE A 38 -10.91 -7.48 4.54
N GLY A 39 -11.95 -6.90 5.16
CA GLY A 39 -12.14 -5.45 5.25
C GLY A 39 -10.96 -4.74 5.92
N GLU A 40 -10.48 -5.26 7.05
CA GLU A 40 -9.31 -4.70 7.74
C GLU A 40 -8.03 -4.76 6.91
N ASN A 41 -7.80 -5.83 6.15
CA ASN A 41 -6.67 -5.94 5.23
C ASN A 41 -6.75 -4.90 4.09
N LEU A 42 -7.94 -4.71 3.50
CA LEU A 42 -8.17 -3.70 2.47
C LEU A 42 -7.97 -2.28 3.00
N TYR A 43 -8.54 -1.99 4.17
CA TYR A 43 -8.40 -0.68 4.79
C TYR A 43 -6.94 -0.35 5.13
N HIS A 44 -6.20 -1.33 5.65
CA HIS A 44 -4.76 -1.18 5.91
C HIS A 44 -3.97 -0.85 4.64
N LEU A 45 -4.25 -1.52 3.54
CA LEU A 45 -3.59 -1.23 2.26
C LEU A 45 -3.87 0.19 1.79
N TRP A 46 -5.14 0.62 1.81
CA TRP A 46 -5.54 1.97 1.46
C TRP A 46 -4.87 3.03 2.37
N LEU A 47 -4.90 2.79 3.68
CA LEU A 47 -4.32 3.69 4.66
C LEU A 47 -2.79 3.82 4.48
N SER A 48 -2.11 2.70 4.22
CA SER A 48 -0.66 2.67 3.97
C SER A 48 -0.31 3.49 2.74
N GLU A 49 -1.04 3.30 1.64
CA GLU A 49 -0.82 4.02 0.38
C GLU A 49 -1.09 5.52 0.52
N THR A 50 -2.21 5.88 1.15
CA THR A 50 -2.59 7.28 1.38
C THR A 50 -1.60 7.99 2.31
N SER A 51 -1.10 7.29 3.32
CA SER A 51 -0.09 7.82 4.24
C SER A 51 1.25 8.05 3.52
N ILE A 52 1.63 7.16 2.62
CA ILE A 52 2.82 7.30 1.78
C ILE A 52 2.66 8.50 0.84
N GLU A 53 1.53 8.64 0.15
CA GLU A 53 1.26 9.78 -0.72
C GLU A 53 1.35 11.10 0.04
N LYS A 54 0.69 11.20 1.20
CA LYS A 54 0.74 12.40 2.05
C LYS A 54 2.16 12.74 2.51
N TYR A 55 2.93 11.71 2.89
CA TYR A 55 4.34 11.90 3.27
C TYR A 55 5.17 12.44 2.10
N ILE A 56 5.03 11.83 0.91
CA ILE A 56 5.76 12.24 -0.29
C ILE A 56 5.38 13.66 -0.68
N ARG A 57 4.10 14.00 -0.72
CA ARG A 57 3.59 15.34 -1.01
C ARG A 57 4.21 16.40 -0.09
N LYS A 58 4.21 16.13 1.22
CA LYS A 58 4.86 17.00 2.21
C LYS A 58 6.37 17.08 1.98
N LYS A 59 7.03 15.96 1.68
CA LYS A 59 8.48 15.92 1.53
C LYS A 59 8.95 16.63 0.26
N THR A 60 8.22 16.49 -0.83
CA THR A 60 8.53 17.10 -2.12
C THR A 60 8.15 18.59 -2.20
N SER A 61 7.38 19.11 -1.23
CA SER A 61 7.20 20.56 -1.07
C SER A 61 8.48 21.30 -0.61
N TYR A 62 9.52 20.53 -0.20
CA TYR A 62 10.83 21.05 0.20
C TYR A 62 11.93 20.29 -0.55
N PRO A 63 12.06 20.47 -1.88
CA PRO A 63 12.92 19.65 -2.73
C PRO A 63 14.41 19.75 -2.38
N GLU A 64 14.84 20.87 -1.81
CA GLU A 64 16.20 21.10 -1.30
C GLU A 64 16.58 20.14 -0.15
N THR A 65 15.58 19.57 0.53
CA THR A 65 15.78 18.59 1.62
C THR A 65 15.85 17.15 1.15
N LEU A 66 15.64 16.90 -0.15
CA LEU A 66 15.70 15.55 -0.72
C LEU A 66 17.15 15.09 -0.84
N VAL A 67 17.43 13.90 -0.31
CA VAL A 67 18.77 13.30 -0.35
C VAL A 67 18.83 12.13 -1.32
N ASN A 68 20.04 11.73 -1.71
CA ASN A 68 20.22 10.56 -2.55
C ASN A 68 19.81 9.28 -1.82
N VAL A 69 19.36 8.30 -2.60
CA VAL A 69 19.06 6.96 -2.08
C VAL A 69 20.34 6.23 -1.75
N ASN A 70 20.42 5.67 -0.54
CA ASN A 70 21.56 4.82 -0.15
C ASN A 70 21.47 3.49 -0.94
N PRO A 71 22.58 3.01 -1.54
CA PRO A 71 22.62 1.70 -2.22
C PRO A 71 22.15 0.54 -1.33
N MET A 72 22.41 0.60 -0.03
CA MET A 72 21.95 -0.39 0.94
C MET A 72 20.39 -0.47 1.02
N ALA A 73 19.69 0.62 0.73
CA ALA A 73 18.22 0.61 0.69
C ALA A 73 17.67 -0.34 -0.39
N ARG A 74 18.35 -0.46 -1.54
CA ARG A 74 17.97 -1.41 -2.60
C ARG A 74 18.09 -2.86 -2.11
N LEU A 75 19.19 -3.19 -1.46
CA LEU A 75 19.41 -4.53 -0.91
C LEU A 75 18.34 -4.85 0.16
N LYS A 76 18.12 -3.95 1.11
CA LYS A 76 17.10 -4.12 2.15
C LYS A 76 15.68 -4.30 1.55
N LEU A 77 15.37 -3.56 0.49
CA LEU A 77 14.08 -3.68 -0.20
C LEU A 77 13.93 -5.06 -0.87
N SER A 78 14.99 -5.57 -1.51
CA SER A 78 14.98 -6.92 -2.11
C SER A 78 14.79 -8.01 -1.05
N ILE A 79 15.44 -7.86 0.11
CA ILE A 79 15.24 -8.76 1.26
C ILE A 79 13.79 -8.68 1.76
N LEU A 80 13.20 -7.49 1.87
CA LEU A 80 11.81 -7.31 2.27
C LEU A 80 10.84 -8.00 1.30
N TYR A 81 11.10 -7.93 -0.01
CA TYR A 81 10.29 -8.63 -1.02
C TYR A 81 10.39 -10.15 -0.89
N PHE A 82 11.59 -10.66 -0.64
CA PHE A 82 11.79 -12.09 -0.38
C PHE A 82 11.02 -12.53 0.88
N VAL A 83 11.06 -11.73 1.93
CA VAL A 83 10.31 -11.99 3.17
C VAL A 83 8.79 -11.99 2.94
N PHE A 84 8.26 -11.06 2.11
CA PHE A 84 6.86 -11.10 1.66
C PHE A 84 6.55 -12.36 0.86
N PHE A 85 7.47 -12.78 0.00
CA PHE A 85 7.29 -13.97 -0.82
C PHE A 85 7.15 -15.25 0.02
N ILE A 86 8.01 -15.43 1.02
CA ILE A 86 7.98 -16.60 1.94
C ILE A 86 6.91 -16.48 3.03
N GLY A 87 6.17 -15.36 3.09
CA GLY A 87 5.00 -15.21 3.96
C GLY A 87 5.32 -14.88 5.43
N ILE A 88 6.54 -14.42 5.74
CA ILE A 88 6.85 -13.91 7.07
C ILE A 88 6.03 -12.64 7.33
N LYS A 89 5.39 -12.61 8.49
CA LYS A 89 4.54 -11.49 8.89
C LYS A 89 5.33 -10.45 9.67
N PHE A 90 5.18 -9.20 9.27
CA PHE A 90 5.63 -8.06 10.07
C PHE A 90 4.46 -7.47 10.86
N LYS A 91 4.77 -6.97 12.05
CA LYS A 91 3.81 -6.17 12.79
C LYS A 91 3.75 -4.78 12.16
N ALA A 92 2.59 -4.39 11.68
CA ALA A 92 2.39 -3.06 11.13
C ALA A 92 2.58 -1.99 12.21
N PRO A 93 3.13 -0.80 11.88
CA PRO A 93 3.20 0.32 12.81
C PRO A 93 1.82 0.70 13.34
N LYS A 94 1.72 1.09 14.62
CA LYS A 94 0.45 1.46 15.26
C LYS A 94 -0.33 2.51 14.46
N ILE A 95 0.35 3.51 13.92
CA ILE A 95 -0.26 4.56 13.09
C ILE A 95 -1.02 4.01 11.85
N LEU A 96 -0.71 2.81 11.39
CA LEU A 96 -1.38 2.12 10.28
C LEU A 96 -2.36 1.03 10.76
N VAL A 97 -2.52 0.85 12.05
CA VAL A 97 -3.40 -0.16 12.66
C VAL A 97 -4.54 0.51 13.44
N ASP A 98 -4.20 1.45 14.32
CA ASP A 98 -5.16 2.07 15.23
C ASP A 98 -6.36 2.74 14.52
N PRO A 99 -6.21 3.35 13.30
CA PRO A 99 -7.33 3.94 12.57
C PRO A 99 -8.22 2.94 11.83
N ILE A 100 -7.92 1.63 11.84
CA ILE A 100 -8.71 0.64 11.12
C ILE A 100 -10.05 0.44 11.84
N PRO A 101 -11.21 0.70 11.18
CA PRO A 101 -12.51 0.53 11.81
C PRO A 101 -12.85 -0.96 11.93
N ASN A 102 -13.67 -1.30 12.92
CA ASN A 102 -14.16 -2.67 13.11
C ASN A 102 -15.09 -3.14 11.98
N ASN A 103 -15.73 -2.18 11.30
CA ASN A 103 -16.63 -2.47 10.17
C ASN A 103 -16.24 -1.60 8.99
N VAL A 104 -15.85 -2.23 7.89
CA VAL A 104 -15.40 -1.59 6.64
C VAL A 104 -16.50 -1.74 5.61
N ASP A 105 -17.00 -0.61 5.12
CA ASP A 105 -17.91 -0.56 3.97
C ASP A 105 -17.08 -0.67 2.68
N LEU A 106 -17.28 -1.75 1.94
CA LEU A 106 -16.46 -2.09 0.78
C LEU A 106 -16.58 -1.04 -0.34
N GLU A 107 -17.79 -0.58 -0.66
CA GLU A 107 -18.01 0.37 -1.75
C GLU A 107 -17.48 1.77 -1.39
N LYS A 108 -17.69 2.22 -0.16
CA LYS A 108 -17.10 3.48 0.32
C LYS A 108 -15.57 3.44 0.31
N LEU A 109 -14.98 2.32 0.72
CA LEU A 109 -13.53 2.16 0.70
C LEU A 109 -13.00 2.17 -0.73
N LYS A 110 -13.64 1.45 -1.66
CA LYS A 110 -13.30 1.44 -3.08
C LYS A 110 -13.28 2.85 -3.66
N LYS A 111 -14.33 3.63 -3.45
CA LYS A 111 -14.41 5.02 -3.92
C LYS A 111 -13.26 5.86 -3.37
N LYS A 112 -13.04 5.84 -2.04
CA LYS A 112 -11.93 6.56 -1.40
C LYS A 112 -10.57 6.16 -1.98
N TRP A 113 -10.37 4.87 -2.26
CA TRP A 113 -9.10 4.38 -2.78
C TRP A 113 -8.86 4.85 -4.21
N LEU A 114 -9.87 4.78 -5.08
CA LEU A 114 -9.77 5.28 -6.45
C LEU A 114 -9.50 6.79 -6.49
N ASP A 115 -10.12 7.56 -5.60
CA ASP A 115 -9.88 9.01 -5.49
C ASP A 115 -8.44 9.29 -5.01
N SER A 116 -7.94 8.56 -4.01
CA SER A 116 -6.55 8.70 -3.55
C SER A 116 -5.54 8.29 -4.63
N ARG A 117 -5.86 7.30 -5.49
CA ARG A 117 -5.02 6.92 -6.63
C ARG A 117 -4.90 8.02 -7.69
N LYS A 118 -6.02 8.70 -8.01
CA LYS A 118 -5.99 9.88 -8.89
C LYS A 118 -5.09 10.97 -8.31
N SER A 119 -5.24 11.27 -7.01
CA SER A 119 -4.39 12.24 -6.31
C SER A 119 -2.91 11.87 -6.38
N PHE A 120 -2.58 10.59 -6.14
CA PHE A 120 -1.20 10.12 -6.18
C PHE A 120 -0.61 10.17 -7.61
N LYS A 121 -1.41 9.84 -8.62
CA LYS A 121 -1.01 9.97 -10.03
C LYS A 121 -0.67 11.42 -10.38
N MET A 122 -1.55 12.35 -10.03
CA MET A 122 -1.31 13.79 -10.23
C MET A 122 -0.05 14.28 -9.50
N LEU A 123 0.20 13.79 -8.28
CA LEU A 123 1.43 14.10 -7.55
C LEU A 123 2.67 13.64 -8.32
N ILE A 124 2.69 12.38 -8.81
CA ILE A 124 3.84 11.84 -9.56
C ILE A 124 4.08 12.63 -10.84
N GLU A 125 3.02 13.00 -11.55
CA GLU A 125 3.08 13.78 -12.81
C GLU A 125 3.55 15.23 -12.60
N SER A 126 3.35 15.80 -11.40
CA SER A 126 3.77 17.16 -11.06
C SER A 126 5.23 17.27 -10.60
N LEU A 127 5.92 16.15 -10.37
CA LEU A 127 7.28 16.15 -9.83
C LEU A 127 8.32 16.09 -10.94
N ASP A 128 9.42 16.85 -10.79
CA ASP A 128 10.58 16.77 -11.66
C ASP A 128 11.25 15.39 -11.58
N GLU A 129 11.80 14.93 -12.70
CA GLU A 129 12.50 13.66 -12.78
C GLU A 129 13.66 13.55 -11.78
N LYS A 130 14.40 14.66 -11.57
CA LYS A 130 15.49 14.76 -10.59
C LYS A 130 15.00 14.44 -9.17
N ASP A 131 13.79 14.90 -8.79
CA ASP A 131 13.22 14.70 -7.47
C ASP A 131 12.65 13.31 -7.31
N LEU A 132 12.06 12.75 -8.38
CA LEU A 132 11.58 11.35 -8.44
C LEU A 132 12.70 10.34 -8.19
N ASN A 133 13.96 10.68 -8.53
CA ASN A 133 15.14 9.84 -8.32
C ASN A 133 15.76 9.99 -6.92
N LYS A 134 15.40 11.02 -6.17
CA LYS A 134 15.81 11.22 -4.76
C LYS A 134 15.00 10.38 -3.79
N GLY A 135 15.45 10.33 -2.55
CA GLY A 135 14.78 9.63 -1.45
C GLY A 135 13.54 10.39 -0.97
N VAL A 136 12.42 10.15 -1.65
CA VAL A 136 11.12 10.82 -1.39
C VAL A 136 10.34 10.19 -0.23
N LEU A 137 10.58 8.92 0.09
CA LEU A 137 9.95 8.20 1.19
C LEU A 137 11.01 7.66 2.16
N ASN A 138 10.79 7.81 3.47
CA ASN A 138 11.56 7.14 4.51
C ASN A 138 10.79 5.92 5.03
N HIS A 139 11.08 4.75 4.45
CA HIS A 139 10.45 3.50 4.85
C HIS A 139 11.06 2.97 6.16
N PRO A 140 10.26 2.57 7.17
CA PRO A 140 10.75 2.24 8.51
C PRO A 140 11.80 1.11 8.56
N LEU A 141 11.73 0.13 7.67
CA LEU A 141 12.65 -1.01 7.63
C LEU A 141 13.79 -0.83 6.63
N VAL A 142 13.56 -0.07 5.56
CA VAL A 142 14.47 0.03 4.41
C VAL A 142 15.29 1.32 4.45
N GLY A 143 14.72 2.38 5.03
CA GLY A 143 15.25 3.72 5.00
C GLY A 143 14.74 4.51 3.78
N ARG A 144 15.54 5.48 3.30
CA ARG A 144 15.10 6.37 2.22
C ARG A 144 15.11 5.67 0.87
N ILE A 145 13.95 5.73 0.19
CA ILE A 145 13.72 5.14 -1.13
C ILE A 145 13.14 6.19 -2.08
N ASN A 146 13.44 6.04 -3.37
CA ASN A 146 12.93 6.90 -4.43
C ASN A 146 11.51 6.49 -4.88
N MET A 147 10.92 7.26 -5.80
CA MET A 147 9.56 7.00 -6.27
C MET A 147 9.40 5.62 -6.92
N LYS A 148 10.36 5.21 -7.76
CA LYS A 148 10.32 3.87 -8.40
C LYS A 148 10.29 2.76 -7.35
N MET A 149 11.18 2.83 -6.35
CA MET A 149 11.25 1.86 -5.26
C MET A 149 9.99 1.90 -4.38
N THR A 150 9.39 3.07 -4.19
CA THR A 150 8.11 3.23 -3.48
C THR A 150 6.98 2.51 -4.20
N LEU A 151 6.86 2.69 -5.51
CA LEU A 151 5.83 2.00 -6.31
C LEU A 151 6.05 0.49 -6.35
N ASP A 152 7.32 0.03 -6.40
CA ASP A 152 7.65 -1.39 -6.27
C ASP A 152 7.24 -1.94 -4.90
N PHE A 153 7.53 -1.20 -3.82
CA PHE A 153 7.09 -1.57 -2.47
C PHE A 153 5.56 -1.69 -2.40
N LEU A 154 4.82 -0.70 -2.87
CA LEU A 154 3.36 -0.72 -2.88
C LEU A 154 2.81 -1.93 -3.63
N PHE A 155 3.41 -2.27 -4.78
CA PHE A 155 3.02 -3.42 -5.57
C PHE A 155 3.22 -4.75 -4.83
N TYR A 156 4.38 -4.97 -4.24
CA TYR A 156 4.65 -6.20 -3.48
C TYR A 156 3.88 -6.28 -2.18
N HIS A 157 3.67 -5.14 -1.50
CA HIS A 157 2.82 -5.04 -0.31
C HIS A 157 1.36 -5.41 -0.64
N PHE A 158 0.82 -4.84 -1.72
CA PHE A 158 -0.50 -5.19 -2.23
C PHE A 158 -0.61 -6.69 -2.55
N LYS A 159 0.34 -7.25 -3.29
CA LYS A 159 0.36 -8.69 -3.61
C LYS A 159 0.41 -9.58 -2.38
N ASN A 160 1.16 -9.20 -1.36
CA ASN A 160 1.22 -9.94 -0.11
C ASN A 160 -0.14 -9.98 0.58
N HIS A 161 -0.81 -8.84 0.72
CA HIS A 161 -2.14 -8.77 1.32
C HIS A 161 -3.21 -9.43 0.44
N LYS A 162 -3.13 -9.33 -0.88
CA LYS A 162 -4.03 -10.07 -1.80
C LYS A 162 -3.98 -11.58 -1.56
N LYS A 163 -2.78 -12.16 -1.34
CA LYS A 163 -2.65 -13.59 -0.96
C LYS A 163 -3.34 -13.90 0.37
N ILE A 164 -3.26 -12.98 1.34
CA ILE A 164 -3.94 -13.15 2.65
C ILE A 164 -5.45 -13.11 2.45
N ILE A 165 -5.95 -12.14 1.69
CA ILE A 165 -7.37 -11.97 1.37
C ILE A 165 -7.92 -13.21 0.69
N HIS A 166 -7.26 -13.74 -0.35
CA HIS A 166 -7.70 -14.98 -1.00
C HIS A 166 -7.75 -16.20 -0.06
N LYS A 167 -6.83 -16.28 0.91
CA LYS A 167 -6.90 -17.33 1.95
C LYS A 167 -8.06 -17.14 2.91
N LEU A 168 -8.55 -15.91 3.08
CA LEU A 168 -9.72 -15.60 3.89
C LEU A 168 -11.01 -15.90 3.11
N GLU A 169 -11.07 -15.52 1.82
CA GLU A 169 -12.19 -15.86 0.92
C GLU A 169 -12.50 -17.37 0.93
N ASN A 170 -11.47 -18.22 0.91
CA ASN A 170 -11.63 -19.68 0.94
C ASN A 170 -12.19 -20.23 2.27
N LYS A 171 -12.48 -19.35 3.24
CA LYS A 171 -13.02 -19.71 4.56
C LYS A 171 -14.40 -19.11 4.82
N LEU A 172 -14.87 -18.27 3.91
CA LEU A 172 -16.24 -17.77 3.86
C LEU A 172 -17.16 -18.78 3.18
#